data_92a22c775efcea7f18154a1747a23007
#
_entry.id   92a22c775efcea7f18154a1747a23007
#
_cell.length_a   1.000
_cell.length_b   1.000
_cell.length_c   1.000
_cell.angle_alpha   90.00
_cell.angle_beta   90.00
_cell.angle_gamma   90.00
#
_symmetry.space_group_name_H-M   'P 1'
#
loop_
_entity.id
_entity.type
_entity.pdbx_description
1 polymer ?
#
loop_
_entity_poly.entity_id
_entity_poly.type
_entity_poly.pdbx_seq_one_letter_code
_entity_poly.pdbx_strand_id
1 'polypeptide(L)'
;MDDQEPRSGQPTRKTVLRAALAAGLAAPAVLVGGPALARAVAVPGGAPLEPTPACDDGDDPTPPQMEGPYFKPNSPRRTSLVDAGTPGVRLTVTGYVFGRGCRPVPGVLLDFWQADVNGAYDNAGYRFRGHQFTDAQGAFRLTTIVPGLYPGRTRHIHVKAQAPGRPVLTTQLYFPGEPRNATDPLFDPRLLMTVRDAGSGAKEAAFDFVLDVPQTPGPGPDPTTPPPGGTWAPGTAYRPGDRVTYGGRGYACLQAHTAQAGWEPPSAPALWRAG
;
A
#
# COMPACT_ATOMS: atom_id res chain seq x y z
N MET A 1 53.60 42.01 36.37
CA MET A 1 54.00 42.43 35.03
C MET A 1 53.10 41.67 34.12
N ASP A 2 51.88 42.21 33.91
CA ASP A 2 51.52 43.03 32.75
C ASP A 2 51.59 42.20 31.48
N ASP A 3 50.69 42.08 30.71
CA ASP A 3 49.39 42.71 30.41
C ASP A 3 48.83 42.13 29.11
N GLN A 4 47.56 42.16 29.05
CA GLN A 4 46.71 42.56 27.94
C GLN A 4 46.29 41.49 26.89
N GLU A 5 44.99 41.21 27.04
CA GLU A 5 44.06 40.94 25.93
C GLU A 5 44.02 42.07 24.89
N PRO A 6 43.58 41.82 23.72
CA PRO A 6 42.42 42.55 23.24
C PRO A 6 41.33 41.74 22.54
N ARG A 7 40.14 41.85 23.07
CA ARG A 7 38.83 42.34 22.55
C ARG A 7 38.46 42.09 21.07
N SER A 8 37.40 41.30 20.98
CA SER A 8 36.19 41.45 20.16
C SER A 8 36.21 42.35 18.93
N GLY A 9 35.78 41.76 17.83
CA GLY A 9 35.27 42.46 16.66
C GLY A 9 33.99 41.83 16.14
N GLN A 10 32.85 42.33 16.59
CA GLN A 10 31.58 42.07 15.89
C GLN A 10 31.52 42.89 14.61
N PRO A 11 31.07 42.35 13.47
CA PRO A 11 30.65 43.20 12.36
C PRO A 11 29.19 43.56 12.48
N THR A 12 28.99 44.88 12.48
CA THR A 12 27.76 45.62 12.44
C THR A 12 26.94 45.38 11.18
N ARG A 13 25.62 45.44 11.39
CA ARG A 13 24.61 45.61 10.34
C ARG A 13 24.89 46.88 9.52
N LYS A 14 24.91 46.77 8.21
CA LYS A 14 24.42 47.74 7.22
C LYS A 14 24.92 47.43 5.82
N THR A 15 23.97 47.19 4.90
CA THR A 15 23.94 47.65 3.52
C THR A 15 22.82 46.87 2.83
N VAL A 16 21.62 47.35 2.87
CA VAL A 16 20.93 48.30 2.00
C VAL A 16 20.58 47.79 0.62
N LEU A 17 19.29 47.63 0.51
CA LEU A 17 18.42 47.69 -0.66
C LEU A 17 19.01 48.26 -1.94
N ARG A 18 18.70 47.62 -3.07
CA ARG A 18 18.17 48.35 -4.24
C ARG A 18 17.09 47.54 -4.93
N ALA A 19 15.95 48.19 -5.06
CA ALA A 19 14.72 47.77 -5.67
C ALA A 19 14.81 47.76 -7.20
N ALA A 20 14.07 46.86 -7.83
CA ALA A 20 13.53 47.12 -9.16
C ALA A 20 12.05 46.71 -9.14
N LEU A 21 11.20 47.71 -9.23
CA LEU A 21 9.77 47.57 -9.50
C LEU A 21 9.57 47.15 -10.96
N ALA A 22 8.80 46.08 -11.17
CA ALA A 22 8.07 45.90 -12.41
C ALA A 22 6.62 45.63 -12.05
N ALA A 23 5.76 46.58 -12.36
CA ALA A 23 4.32 46.48 -12.19
C ALA A 23 3.74 45.55 -13.26
N GLY A 24 3.09 44.48 -12.81
CA GLY A 24 2.26 43.60 -13.64
C GLY A 24 0.90 43.46 -13.00
N LEU A 25 -0.12 43.91 -13.70
CA LEU A 25 -1.54 43.88 -13.34
C LEU A 25 -1.99 42.43 -13.14
N ALA A 26 -2.42 42.07 -11.95
CA ALA A 26 -3.05 40.78 -11.65
C ALA A 26 -4.58 40.95 -11.68
N ALA A 27 -5.23 40.25 -12.58
CA ALA A 27 -6.68 40.05 -12.55
C ALA A 27 -7.01 38.96 -11.49
N PRO A 28 -8.13 39.03 -10.76
CA PRO A 28 -8.50 38.02 -9.79
C PRO A 28 -9.03 36.76 -10.51
N ALA A 29 -8.30 35.65 -10.41
CA ALA A 29 -8.82 34.35 -10.79
C ALA A 29 -9.74 33.85 -9.68
N VAL A 30 -11.02 33.69 -9.99
CA VAL A 30 -12.00 33.00 -9.14
C VAL A 30 -11.65 31.52 -9.16
N LEU A 31 -11.12 31.00 -8.07
CA LEU A 31 -10.92 29.56 -7.84
C LEU A 31 -12.28 28.93 -7.51
N VAL A 32 -12.92 28.34 -8.52
CA VAL A 32 -13.99 27.38 -8.30
C VAL A 32 -13.35 26.09 -7.79
N GLY A 33 -13.58 25.77 -6.51
CA GLY A 33 -13.09 24.54 -5.87
C GLY A 33 -13.77 23.31 -6.48
N GLY A 34 -13.08 22.64 -7.37
CA GLY A 34 -13.39 21.25 -7.75
C GLY A 34 -12.79 20.28 -6.74
N PRO A 35 -13.36 19.07 -6.56
CA PRO A 35 -12.81 18.08 -5.64
C PRO A 35 -11.37 17.75 -6.05
N ALA A 36 -10.44 17.93 -5.11
CA ALA A 36 -9.05 17.55 -5.29
C ALA A 36 -8.99 16.03 -5.46
N LEU A 37 -8.86 15.58 -6.70
CA LEU A 37 -8.46 14.20 -6.99
C LEU A 37 -7.06 14.02 -6.40
N ALA A 38 -6.96 13.20 -5.37
CA ALA A 38 -5.69 12.77 -4.83
C ALA A 38 -4.90 12.12 -5.96
N ARG A 39 -3.93 12.85 -6.48
CA ARG A 39 -3.02 12.36 -7.51
C ARG A 39 -2.16 11.30 -6.86
N ALA A 40 -2.41 10.03 -7.20
CA ALA A 40 -1.51 8.95 -6.85
C ALA A 40 -0.11 9.35 -7.30
N VAL A 41 0.83 9.42 -6.36
CA VAL A 41 2.24 9.68 -6.66
C VAL A 41 2.73 8.46 -7.42
N ALA A 42 2.79 8.60 -8.75
CA ALA A 42 3.41 7.59 -9.59
C ALA A 42 4.88 7.46 -9.19
N VAL A 43 5.25 6.31 -8.64
CA VAL A 43 6.65 5.95 -8.42
C VAL A 43 7.26 5.73 -9.80
N PRO A 44 8.37 6.43 -10.16
CA PRO A 44 9.01 6.22 -11.44
C PRO A 44 9.57 4.79 -11.52
N GLY A 45 9.08 3.98 -12.46
CA GLY A 45 9.83 2.84 -12.92
C GLY A 45 9.27 1.43 -12.79
N GLY A 46 7.95 1.21 -12.76
CA GLY A 46 7.43 -0.15 -12.85
C GLY A 46 5.90 -0.19 -12.95
N ALA A 47 5.35 -1.21 -13.60
CA ALA A 47 3.94 -1.52 -13.51
C ALA A 47 3.52 -1.67 -12.04
N PRO A 48 2.27 -1.34 -11.66
CA PRO A 48 1.75 -1.62 -10.33
C PRO A 48 2.00 -3.09 -9.96
N LEU A 49 2.29 -3.37 -8.68
CA LEU A 49 2.33 -4.74 -8.19
C LEU A 49 0.93 -5.35 -8.32
N GLU A 50 0.87 -6.61 -8.72
CA GLU A 50 -0.39 -7.32 -8.76
C GLU A 50 -0.98 -7.43 -7.36
N PRO A 51 -2.31 -7.22 -7.19
CA PRO A 51 -3.00 -7.45 -5.92
C PRO A 51 -2.82 -8.89 -5.44
N THR A 52 -2.63 -9.07 -4.15
CA THR A 52 -2.55 -10.38 -3.50
C THR A 52 -3.19 -10.33 -2.12
N PRO A 53 -4.14 -11.19 -1.79
CA PRO A 53 -4.93 -12.00 -2.71
C PRO A 53 -5.85 -11.15 -3.60
N ALA A 54 -6.25 -11.67 -4.73
CA ALA A 54 -7.33 -11.06 -5.50
C ALA A 54 -8.62 -11.19 -4.68
N CYS A 55 -9.32 -10.10 -4.42
CA CYS A 55 -10.61 -10.15 -3.77
C CYS A 55 -11.69 -10.24 -4.84
N ASP A 56 -12.29 -11.42 -4.98
CA ASP A 56 -13.49 -11.64 -5.77
C ASP A 56 -14.72 -11.62 -4.86
N ASP A 57 -15.91 -11.39 -5.39
CA ASP A 57 -17.14 -11.41 -4.59
C ASP A 57 -17.35 -12.77 -3.93
N GLY A 58 -17.17 -12.83 -2.61
CA GLY A 58 -17.32 -14.05 -1.82
C GLY A 58 -16.03 -14.76 -1.45
N ASP A 59 -14.89 -14.15 -1.68
CA ASP A 59 -13.58 -14.70 -1.33
C ASP A 59 -13.46 -15.04 0.15
N ASP A 60 -12.67 -16.07 0.41
CA ASP A 60 -12.32 -16.47 1.76
C ASP A 60 -11.49 -15.37 2.43
N PRO A 61 -11.74 -15.11 3.72
CA PRO A 61 -10.91 -14.18 4.49
C PRO A 61 -9.44 -14.59 4.47
N THR A 62 -8.56 -13.61 4.59
CA THR A 62 -7.13 -13.84 4.79
C THR A 62 -6.92 -14.86 5.92
N PRO A 63 -6.16 -15.95 5.68
CA PRO A 63 -5.98 -17.01 6.66
C PRO A 63 -5.37 -16.51 7.96
N PRO A 64 -5.89 -16.94 9.13
CA PRO A 64 -5.25 -16.68 10.40
C PRO A 64 -3.98 -17.51 10.56
N GLN A 65 -3.02 -16.94 11.28
CA GLN A 65 -1.78 -17.57 11.67
C GLN A 65 -1.52 -17.38 13.16
N MET A 66 -0.61 -18.15 13.73
CA MET A 66 -0.25 -18.00 15.13
C MET A 66 0.46 -16.67 15.39
N GLU A 67 0.18 -16.08 16.56
CA GLU A 67 0.84 -14.86 17.03
C GLU A 67 2.33 -15.06 17.27
N GLY A 68 2.69 -16.24 17.75
CA GLY A 68 4.05 -16.51 18.23
C GLY A 68 4.35 -15.84 19.58
N PRO A 69 5.55 -16.10 20.14
CA PRO A 69 5.89 -15.64 21.49
C PRO A 69 6.39 -14.18 21.55
N TYR A 70 6.48 -13.49 20.44
CA TYR A 70 7.14 -12.18 20.37
C TYR A 70 6.17 -11.01 20.09
N PHE A 71 4.87 -11.23 20.15
CA PHE A 71 3.94 -10.11 20.12
C PHE A 71 4.12 -9.23 21.36
N LYS A 72 4.07 -7.92 21.19
CA LYS A 72 4.16 -6.93 22.26
C LYS A 72 3.09 -5.88 22.05
N PRO A 73 2.14 -5.72 22.99
CA PRO A 73 1.08 -4.73 22.88
C PRO A 73 1.63 -3.31 22.98
N ASN A 74 0.79 -2.32 22.64
CA ASN A 74 1.10 -0.90 22.73
C ASN A 74 2.28 -0.46 21.85
N SER A 75 2.38 -1.03 20.66
CA SER A 75 3.34 -0.57 19.65
C SER A 75 3.13 0.91 19.34
N PRO A 76 4.18 1.68 19.00
CA PRO A 76 4.01 3.08 18.63
C PRO A 76 3.27 3.22 17.30
N ARG A 77 2.46 4.27 17.18
CA ARG A 77 1.80 4.60 15.91
C ARG A 77 2.82 5.17 14.92
N ARG A 78 3.12 4.40 13.88
CA ARG A 78 4.06 4.79 12.82
C ARG A 78 3.92 3.92 11.59
N THR A 79 4.22 4.48 10.41
CA THR A 79 4.26 3.79 9.13
C THR A 79 5.66 3.35 8.73
N SER A 80 6.69 3.82 9.46
CA SER A 80 8.09 3.42 9.29
C SER A 80 8.58 2.71 10.56
N LEU A 81 9.08 1.49 10.40
CA LEU A 81 9.70 0.70 11.47
C LEU A 81 11.23 0.85 11.48
N VAL A 82 11.75 1.75 10.65
CA VAL A 82 13.19 1.97 10.47
C VAL A 82 13.55 3.42 10.70
N ASP A 83 14.74 3.61 11.28
CA ASP A 83 15.38 4.90 11.47
C ASP A 83 16.56 5.06 10.50
N ALA A 84 17.18 6.24 10.48
CA ALA A 84 18.41 6.48 9.74
C ALA A 84 19.50 5.51 10.26
N GLY A 85 20.18 4.83 9.33
CA GLY A 85 21.24 3.88 9.69
C GLY A 85 20.74 2.47 10.09
N THR A 86 19.45 2.19 10.13
CA THR A 86 18.97 0.82 10.36
C THR A 86 19.54 -0.12 9.28
N PRO A 87 20.28 -1.20 9.67
CA PRO A 87 20.85 -2.13 8.71
C PRO A 87 19.79 -3.00 8.04
N GLY A 88 20.09 -3.50 6.83
CA GLY A 88 19.25 -4.41 6.06
C GLY A 88 18.73 -3.82 4.78
N VAL A 89 18.17 -4.68 3.93
CA VAL A 89 17.55 -4.30 2.66
C VAL A 89 16.25 -3.59 2.94
N ARG A 90 16.10 -2.35 2.47
CA ARG A 90 14.86 -1.58 2.62
C ARG A 90 13.71 -2.28 1.93
N LEU A 91 12.56 -2.31 2.60
CA LEU A 91 11.33 -2.88 2.11
C LEU A 91 10.18 -1.89 2.32
N THR A 92 9.44 -1.63 1.26
CA THR A 92 8.15 -0.96 1.35
C THR A 92 7.05 -1.99 1.07
N VAL A 93 6.14 -2.18 2.01
CA VAL A 93 4.94 -3.00 1.83
C VAL A 93 3.74 -2.10 1.66
N THR A 94 2.96 -2.31 0.61
CA THR A 94 1.72 -1.58 0.33
C THR A 94 0.59 -2.57 0.12
N GLY A 95 -0.64 -2.12 0.27
CA GLY A 95 -1.82 -2.91 -0.03
C GLY A 95 -3.09 -2.26 0.48
N TYR A 96 -4.16 -2.99 0.37
CA TYR A 96 -5.49 -2.59 0.78
C TYR A 96 -6.06 -3.58 1.80
N VAL A 97 -7.05 -3.13 2.54
CA VAL A 97 -7.87 -3.99 3.38
C VAL A 97 -9.29 -3.96 2.84
N PHE A 98 -9.81 -5.12 2.49
CA PHE A 98 -11.15 -5.34 1.99
C PHE A 98 -11.99 -6.11 3.01
N GLY A 99 -13.30 -5.96 2.92
CA GLY A 99 -14.26 -6.88 3.53
C GLY A 99 -14.69 -7.95 2.52
N ARG A 100 -15.58 -8.86 2.93
CA ARG A 100 -16.03 -10.00 2.11
C ARG A 100 -16.78 -9.62 0.82
N GLY A 101 -17.30 -8.44 0.70
CA GLY A 101 -17.88 -7.89 -0.54
C GLY A 101 -16.87 -7.08 -1.35
N CYS A 102 -15.58 -7.31 -1.20
CA CYS A 102 -14.47 -6.68 -1.90
C CYS A 102 -14.50 -5.15 -1.92
N ARG A 103 -15.11 -4.56 -0.89
CA ARG A 103 -15.07 -3.10 -0.73
C ARG A 103 -14.00 -2.74 0.30
N PRO A 104 -13.26 -1.65 0.05
CA PRO A 104 -12.25 -1.16 0.98
C PRO A 104 -12.84 -0.92 2.38
N VAL A 105 -12.04 -1.24 3.41
CA VAL A 105 -12.41 -0.99 4.80
C VAL A 105 -11.48 0.09 5.37
N PRO A 106 -11.96 1.32 5.58
CA PRO A 106 -11.17 2.38 6.19
C PRO A 106 -11.03 2.18 7.70
N GLY A 107 -9.99 2.78 8.29
CA GLY A 107 -9.78 2.80 9.73
C GLY A 107 -9.44 1.45 10.34
N VAL A 108 -9.01 0.47 9.56
CA VAL A 108 -8.51 -0.82 10.06
C VAL A 108 -7.19 -0.60 10.77
N LEU A 109 -7.09 -1.02 12.02
CA LEU A 109 -5.83 -1.09 12.75
C LEU A 109 -4.97 -2.21 12.15
N LEU A 110 -3.75 -1.88 11.76
CA LEU A 110 -2.71 -2.82 11.34
C LEU A 110 -1.51 -2.68 12.27
N ASP A 111 -1.24 -3.70 13.07
CA ASP A 111 -0.10 -3.74 14.01
C ASP A 111 0.93 -4.76 13.52
N PHE A 112 2.10 -4.26 13.10
CA PHE A 112 3.16 -5.06 12.50
C PHE A 112 4.30 -5.31 13.47
N TRP A 113 4.88 -6.52 13.43
CA TRP A 113 6.14 -6.84 14.10
C TRP A 113 6.94 -7.87 13.32
N GLN A 114 8.25 -7.77 13.40
CA GLN A 114 9.17 -8.64 12.68
C GLN A 114 10.53 -8.74 13.37
N ALA A 115 11.32 -9.71 12.95
CA ALA A 115 12.73 -9.82 13.31
C ALA A 115 13.58 -8.74 12.59
N ASP A 116 14.73 -8.44 13.18
CA ASP A 116 15.78 -7.62 12.55
C ASP A 116 16.49 -8.38 11.42
N VAL A 117 17.53 -7.79 10.83
CA VAL A 117 18.32 -8.38 9.74
C VAL A 117 19.01 -9.70 10.15
N ASN A 118 19.23 -9.93 11.44
CA ASN A 118 19.87 -11.13 11.98
C ASN A 118 18.86 -12.21 12.44
N GLY A 119 17.57 -11.96 12.29
CA GLY A 119 16.52 -12.87 12.73
C GLY A 119 16.14 -12.72 14.20
N ALA A 120 16.58 -11.65 14.89
CA ALA A 120 16.27 -11.39 16.29
C ALA A 120 15.10 -10.44 16.47
N TYR A 121 14.22 -10.73 17.45
CA TYR A 121 13.13 -9.84 17.86
C TYR A 121 13.55 -8.93 19.01
N ASP A 122 13.17 -7.65 18.92
CA ASP A 122 13.33 -6.72 20.04
C ASP A 122 12.27 -6.98 21.11
N ASN A 123 12.67 -7.62 22.19
CA ASN A 123 11.79 -7.92 23.32
C ASN A 123 11.84 -6.84 24.42
N ALA A 124 12.81 -5.93 24.38
CA ALA A 124 12.95 -4.84 25.35
C ALA A 124 12.21 -3.58 24.89
N GLY A 125 12.43 -3.17 23.65
CA GLY A 125 11.84 -1.97 23.05
C GLY A 125 10.75 -2.26 22.01
N TYR A 126 10.66 -1.37 21.02
CA TYR A 126 9.71 -1.45 19.92
C TYR A 126 10.39 -1.33 18.53
N ARG A 127 11.65 -1.79 18.42
CA ARG A 127 12.30 -1.86 17.11
C ARG A 127 11.54 -2.84 16.21
N PHE A 128 11.32 -2.48 14.97
CA PHE A 128 10.56 -3.28 14.01
C PHE A 128 9.14 -3.65 14.47
N ARG A 129 8.51 -2.76 15.27
CA ARG A 129 7.14 -2.87 15.75
C ARG A 129 6.44 -1.54 15.56
N GLY A 130 5.20 -1.55 15.13
CA GLY A 130 4.43 -0.32 14.99
C GLY A 130 3.07 -0.58 14.38
N HIS A 131 2.12 0.28 14.73
CA HIS A 131 0.78 0.20 14.17
C HIS A 131 0.43 1.44 13.35
N GLN A 132 -0.52 1.26 12.46
CA GLN A 132 -1.11 2.30 11.64
C GLN A 132 -2.57 1.96 11.38
N PHE A 133 -3.27 2.88 10.73
CA PHE A 133 -4.65 2.67 10.29
C PHE A 133 -4.74 2.83 8.79
N THR A 134 -5.61 2.06 8.16
CA THR A 134 -5.91 2.26 6.74
C THR A 134 -6.57 3.62 6.52
N ASP A 135 -6.29 4.21 5.37
CA ASP A 135 -6.91 5.48 4.94
C ASP A 135 -8.38 5.30 4.50
N ALA A 136 -8.97 6.37 3.97
CA ALA A 136 -10.36 6.36 3.49
C ALA A 136 -10.61 5.39 2.32
N GLN A 137 -9.57 5.00 1.61
CA GLN A 137 -9.58 4.03 0.52
C GLN A 137 -9.21 2.61 0.97
N GLY A 138 -9.04 2.38 2.28
CA GLY A 138 -8.60 1.10 2.82
C GLY A 138 -7.13 0.80 2.61
N ALA A 139 -6.35 1.76 2.11
CA ALA A 139 -4.95 1.56 1.78
C ALA A 139 -4.03 1.70 3.01
N PHE A 140 -2.90 0.99 2.97
CA PHE A 140 -1.82 1.14 3.94
C PHE A 140 -0.44 1.14 3.25
N ARG A 141 0.55 1.66 3.97
CA ARG A 141 1.95 1.64 3.57
C ARG A 141 2.84 1.42 4.78
N LEU A 142 3.75 0.46 4.70
CA LEU A 142 4.73 0.14 5.72
C LEU A 142 6.13 0.27 5.13
N THR A 143 7.00 1.04 5.78
CA THR A 143 8.43 1.07 5.48
C THR A 143 9.20 0.30 6.55
N THR A 144 9.96 -0.72 6.12
CA THR A 144 10.73 -1.58 7.00
C THR A 144 11.99 -2.10 6.32
N ILE A 145 12.51 -3.24 6.75
CA ILE A 145 13.54 -4.02 6.07
C ILE A 145 13.01 -5.42 5.75
N VAL A 146 13.66 -6.08 4.81
CA VAL A 146 13.51 -7.54 4.66
C VAL A 146 14.02 -8.20 5.95
N PRO A 147 13.18 -8.90 6.74
CA PRO A 147 13.60 -9.48 8.02
C PRO A 147 14.61 -10.60 7.82
N GLY A 148 15.48 -10.82 8.78
CA GLY A 148 16.34 -11.99 8.85
C GLY A 148 15.55 -13.28 9.10
N LEU A 149 16.22 -14.41 8.95
CA LEU A 149 15.64 -15.73 9.20
C LEU A 149 15.63 -16.03 10.69
N TYR A 150 14.48 -16.10 11.32
CA TYR A 150 14.32 -16.63 12.66
C TYR A 150 14.56 -18.16 12.65
N PRO A 151 15.20 -18.73 13.67
CA PRO A 151 15.51 -20.17 13.71
C PRO A 151 14.25 -21.04 13.51
N GLY A 152 14.33 -21.98 12.58
CA GLY A 152 13.26 -22.91 12.30
C GLY A 152 12.09 -22.35 11.46
N ARG A 153 12.09 -21.06 11.11
CA ARG A 153 11.02 -20.42 10.37
C ARG A 153 11.49 -19.86 9.02
N THR A 154 10.60 -19.85 8.05
CA THR A 154 10.82 -19.06 6.84
C THR A 154 10.69 -17.57 7.12
N ARG A 155 11.13 -16.73 6.21
CA ARG A 155 11.10 -15.27 6.31
C ARG A 155 9.66 -14.76 6.36
N HIS A 156 9.32 -13.97 7.38
CA HIS A 156 7.94 -13.50 7.56
C HIS A 156 7.85 -12.17 8.31
N ILE A 157 6.74 -11.48 8.11
CA ILE A 157 6.32 -10.31 8.87
C ILE A 157 4.99 -10.65 9.54
N HIS A 158 4.88 -10.48 10.84
CA HIS A 158 3.61 -10.64 11.55
C HIS A 158 2.74 -9.41 11.41
N VAL A 159 1.43 -9.62 11.43
CA VAL A 159 0.46 -8.53 11.45
C VAL A 159 -0.80 -8.94 12.21
N LYS A 160 -1.33 -8.01 13.00
CA LYS A 160 -2.71 -8.04 13.47
C LYS A 160 -3.50 -7.01 12.68
N ALA A 161 -4.64 -7.43 12.12
CA ALA A 161 -5.57 -6.55 11.42
C ALA A 161 -6.90 -6.55 12.14
N GLN A 162 -7.44 -5.38 12.46
CA GLN A 162 -8.71 -5.25 13.15
C GLN A 162 -9.55 -4.12 12.57
N ALA A 163 -10.65 -4.46 11.93
CA ALA A 163 -11.66 -3.49 11.55
C ALA A 163 -12.43 -2.99 12.80
N PRO A 164 -12.95 -1.75 12.79
CA PRO A 164 -13.69 -1.21 13.92
C PRO A 164 -14.82 -2.12 14.39
N GLY A 165 -14.81 -2.49 15.68
CA GLY A 165 -15.83 -3.34 16.29
C GLY A 165 -15.82 -4.81 15.83
N ARG A 166 -14.76 -5.28 15.19
CA ARG A 166 -14.64 -6.65 14.67
C ARG A 166 -13.54 -7.44 15.38
N PRO A 167 -13.58 -8.78 15.31
CA PRO A 167 -12.50 -9.63 15.79
C PRO A 167 -11.16 -9.29 15.14
N VAL A 168 -10.08 -9.55 15.86
CA VAL A 168 -8.72 -9.38 15.37
C VAL A 168 -8.35 -10.58 14.49
N LEU A 169 -7.89 -10.32 13.27
CA LEU A 169 -7.13 -11.27 12.48
C LEU A 169 -5.66 -11.18 12.91
N THR A 170 -5.06 -12.28 13.36
CA THR A 170 -3.62 -12.42 13.51
C THR A 170 -3.11 -13.28 12.37
N THR A 171 -2.12 -12.79 11.62
CA THR A 171 -1.56 -13.51 10.47
C THR A 171 -0.08 -13.18 10.25
N GLN A 172 0.50 -13.76 9.20
CA GLN A 172 1.89 -13.56 8.82
C GLN A 172 1.97 -13.36 7.30
N LEU A 173 2.87 -12.52 6.85
CA LEU A 173 3.15 -12.29 5.43
C LEU A 173 4.48 -12.95 5.08
N TYR A 174 4.51 -13.72 4.00
CA TYR A 174 5.67 -14.49 3.57
C TYR A 174 6.30 -13.94 2.30
N PHE A 175 7.57 -14.30 2.08
CA PHE A 175 8.36 -13.87 0.94
C PHE A 175 8.44 -14.98 -0.11
N PRO A 176 8.26 -14.67 -1.40
CA PRO A 176 8.44 -15.66 -2.48
C PRO A 176 9.92 -16.03 -2.62
N GLY A 177 10.17 -17.24 -3.13
CA GLY A 177 11.52 -17.71 -3.43
C GLY A 177 12.39 -18.06 -2.21
N GLU A 178 11.86 -18.03 -1.00
CA GLU A 178 12.57 -18.46 0.20
C GLU A 178 12.62 -19.99 0.28
N PRO A 179 13.82 -20.62 0.32
CA PRO A 179 13.91 -22.08 0.37
C PRO A 179 13.18 -22.72 1.55
N ARG A 180 13.12 -22.01 2.68
CA ARG A 180 12.42 -22.49 3.88
C ARG A 180 10.90 -22.52 3.76
N ASN A 181 10.30 -21.92 2.73
CA ASN A 181 8.87 -22.08 2.47
C ASN A 181 8.47 -23.56 2.30
N ALA A 182 9.38 -24.39 1.79
CA ALA A 182 9.13 -25.82 1.62
C ALA A 182 9.20 -26.65 2.92
N THR A 183 9.77 -26.10 4.00
CA THR A 183 10.06 -26.84 5.23
C THR A 183 9.45 -26.23 6.48
N ASP A 184 8.95 -25.01 6.41
CA ASP A 184 8.27 -24.34 7.53
C ASP A 184 6.82 -24.85 7.63
N PRO A 185 6.43 -25.54 8.72
CA PRO A 185 5.08 -26.09 8.84
C PRO A 185 3.98 -25.04 8.98
N LEU A 186 4.36 -23.77 9.20
CA LEU A 186 3.42 -22.65 9.30
C LEU A 186 3.27 -21.89 7.99
N PHE A 187 4.09 -22.20 6.99
CA PHE A 187 3.99 -21.53 5.69
C PHE A 187 2.65 -21.81 5.02
N ASP A 188 1.99 -20.76 4.60
CA ASP A 188 0.77 -20.80 3.80
C ASP A 188 0.98 -19.99 2.51
N PRO A 189 0.90 -20.60 1.31
CA PRO A 189 1.12 -19.90 0.06
C PRO A 189 0.11 -18.78 -0.21
N ARG A 190 -1.08 -18.79 0.42
CA ARG A 190 -2.08 -17.71 0.34
C ARG A 190 -1.62 -16.42 1.03
N LEU A 191 -0.57 -16.48 1.82
CA LEU A 191 0.01 -15.36 2.55
C LEU A 191 1.33 -14.86 1.94
N LEU A 192 1.63 -15.30 0.71
CA LEU A 192 2.78 -14.78 -0.04
C LEU A 192 2.51 -13.35 -0.52
N MET A 193 3.44 -12.46 -0.23
CA MET A 193 3.47 -11.14 -0.86
C MET A 193 3.92 -11.24 -2.31
N THR A 194 3.44 -10.36 -3.18
CA THR A 194 4.15 -10.04 -4.42
C THR A 194 5.35 -9.16 -4.10
N VAL A 195 6.56 -9.56 -4.50
CA VAL A 195 7.80 -8.82 -4.18
C VAL A 195 8.60 -8.55 -5.45
N ARG A 196 9.09 -7.32 -5.58
CA ARG A 196 9.99 -6.91 -6.69
C ARG A 196 11.15 -6.07 -6.19
N ASP A 197 12.18 -5.96 -7.02
CA ASP A 197 13.27 -5.02 -6.80
C ASP A 197 12.81 -3.60 -7.16
N ALA A 198 13.09 -2.65 -6.25
CA ALA A 198 12.72 -1.24 -6.40
C ALA A 198 13.90 -0.36 -6.87
N GLY A 199 15.03 -0.97 -7.22
CA GLY A 199 16.28 -0.28 -7.52
C GLY A 199 17.06 0.07 -6.24
N SER A 200 18.31 0.50 -6.41
CA SER A 200 19.21 0.88 -5.31
C SER A 200 19.34 -0.16 -4.17
N GLY A 201 19.09 -1.43 -4.47
CA GLY A 201 19.10 -2.51 -3.49
C GLY A 201 17.90 -2.56 -2.55
N ALA A 202 16.87 -1.76 -2.79
CA ALA A 202 15.60 -1.80 -2.05
C ALA A 202 14.59 -2.77 -2.70
N LYS A 203 13.58 -3.16 -1.94
CA LYS A 203 12.46 -3.98 -2.41
C LYS A 203 11.11 -3.30 -2.15
N GLU A 204 10.16 -3.59 -3.02
CA GLU A 204 8.75 -3.30 -2.83
C GLU A 204 7.97 -4.60 -2.74
N ALA A 205 6.96 -4.60 -1.89
CA ALA A 205 6.03 -5.71 -1.74
C ALA A 205 4.59 -5.21 -1.73
N ALA A 206 3.67 -6.07 -2.13
CA ALA A 206 2.24 -5.82 -2.02
C ALA A 206 1.54 -7.01 -1.38
N PHE A 207 0.53 -6.72 -0.56
CA PHE A 207 -0.40 -7.70 -0.01
C PHE A 207 -1.71 -7.03 0.36
N ASP A 208 -2.82 -7.60 -0.10
CA ASP A 208 -4.17 -7.15 0.25
C ASP A 208 -4.79 -8.10 1.28
N PHE A 209 -5.40 -7.52 2.31
CA PHE A 209 -6.11 -8.29 3.33
C PHE A 209 -7.59 -8.34 3.01
N VAL A 210 -8.20 -9.51 3.14
CA VAL A 210 -9.64 -9.68 3.17
C VAL A 210 -10.04 -10.03 4.60
N LEU A 211 -10.78 -9.13 5.26
CA LEU A 211 -11.26 -9.38 6.63
C LEU A 211 -12.67 -9.96 6.59
N ASP A 212 -13.02 -10.76 7.61
CA ASP A 212 -14.38 -11.25 7.81
C ASP A 212 -15.30 -10.12 8.30
N VAL A 213 -15.43 -9.11 7.46
CA VAL A 213 -16.33 -7.98 7.62
C VAL A 213 -17.48 -8.17 6.63
N PRO A 214 -18.69 -8.49 7.10
CA PRO A 214 -19.85 -8.54 6.22
C PRO A 214 -20.04 -7.17 5.57
N GLN A 215 -20.14 -7.19 4.29
CA GLN A 215 -20.48 -6.02 3.48
C GLN A 215 -21.70 -6.42 2.66
N THR A 216 -22.71 -5.57 2.65
CA THR A 216 -23.78 -5.77 1.67
C THR A 216 -23.09 -5.81 0.30
N PRO A 217 -23.31 -6.84 -0.54
CA PRO A 217 -22.83 -6.77 -1.91
C PRO A 217 -23.17 -5.38 -2.43
N GLY A 218 -22.22 -4.70 -3.09
CA GLY A 218 -22.54 -3.47 -3.79
C GLY A 218 -23.79 -3.76 -4.60
N PRO A 219 -24.67 -2.77 -4.94
CA PRO A 219 -25.84 -3.05 -5.73
C PRO A 219 -25.37 -3.92 -6.88
N GLY A 220 -25.80 -5.18 -6.86
CA GLY A 220 -25.58 -6.11 -7.96
C GLY A 220 -26.00 -5.40 -9.22
N PRO A 221 -25.57 -5.84 -10.40
CA PRO A 221 -26.09 -5.27 -11.63
C PRO A 221 -27.59 -5.19 -11.45
N ASP A 222 -28.15 -3.98 -11.56
CA ASP A 222 -29.59 -3.78 -11.55
C ASP A 222 -30.14 -4.83 -12.53
N PRO A 223 -31.01 -5.76 -12.08
CA PRO A 223 -31.55 -6.79 -12.97
C PRO A 223 -32.30 -6.18 -14.17
N THR A 224 -32.55 -4.87 -14.14
CA THR A 224 -33.09 -4.10 -15.27
C THR A 224 -32.01 -3.51 -16.18
N THR A 225 -30.74 -3.53 -15.77
CA THR A 225 -29.61 -3.14 -16.64
C THR A 225 -29.07 -4.41 -17.30
N PRO A 226 -29.19 -4.55 -18.64
CA PRO A 226 -28.60 -5.71 -19.31
C PRO A 226 -27.13 -5.82 -18.95
N PRO A 227 -26.60 -7.03 -18.70
CA PRO A 227 -25.17 -7.22 -18.51
C PRO A 227 -24.47 -6.58 -19.71
N PRO A 228 -23.34 -5.86 -19.51
CA PRO A 228 -22.64 -5.26 -20.64
C PRO A 228 -22.08 -6.35 -21.55
N GLY A 229 -22.92 -6.91 -22.40
CA GLY A 229 -22.56 -7.71 -23.56
C GLY A 229 -22.52 -6.82 -24.82
N GLY A 230 -22.54 -5.51 -24.61
CA GLY A 230 -22.54 -4.49 -25.65
C GLY A 230 -21.15 -4.10 -26.13
N THR A 231 -21.11 -3.15 -27.05
CA THR A 231 -19.85 -2.54 -27.50
C THR A 231 -19.24 -1.72 -26.38
N TRP A 232 -17.93 -1.86 -26.17
CA TRP A 232 -17.18 -1.02 -25.23
C TRP A 232 -17.43 0.47 -25.49
N ALA A 233 -17.63 1.24 -24.45
CA ALA A 233 -17.83 2.69 -24.55
C ALA A 233 -17.10 3.43 -23.42
N PRO A 234 -16.48 4.59 -23.72
CA PRO A 234 -15.92 5.44 -22.69
C PRO A 234 -17.02 5.97 -21.76
N GLY A 235 -16.69 6.20 -20.48
CA GLY A 235 -17.64 6.63 -19.45
C GLY A 235 -18.46 5.50 -18.83
N THR A 236 -18.40 4.28 -19.35
CA THR A 236 -19.10 3.11 -18.81
C THR A 236 -18.28 2.50 -17.68
N ALA A 237 -18.94 2.18 -16.55
CA ALA A 237 -18.34 1.43 -15.46
C ALA A 237 -18.40 -0.07 -15.78
N TYR A 238 -17.25 -0.72 -15.77
CA TYR A 238 -17.09 -2.16 -15.97
C TYR A 238 -16.57 -2.83 -14.72
N ARG A 239 -16.92 -4.10 -14.54
CA ARG A 239 -16.53 -4.95 -13.43
C ARG A 239 -15.78 -6.20 -13.90
N PRO A 240 -14.98 -6.85 -13.06
CA PRO A 240 -14.39 -8.12 -13.40
C PRO A 240 -15.43 -9.12 -13.90
N GLY A 241 -15.15 -9.76 -15.03
CA GLY A 241 -16.05 -10.70 -15.68
C GLY A 241 -17.03 -10.08 -16.70
N ASP A 242 -17.24 -8.76 -16.71
CA ASP A 242 -18.05 -8.10 -17.73
C ASP A 242 -17.47 -8.37 -19.12
N ARG A 243 -18.35 -8.70 -20.07
CA ARG A 243 -17.96 -8.96 -21.45
C ARG A 243 -18.37 -7.81 -22.35
N VAL A 244 -17.44 -7.41 -23.21
CA VAL A 244 -17.70 -6.35 -24.21
C VAL A 244 -17.17 -6.77 -25.57
N THR A 245 -17.67 -6.14 -26.61
CA THR A 245 -17.10 -6.21 -27.95
C THR A 245 -16.39 -4.90 -28.30
N TYR A 246 -15.23 -4.99 -28.91
CA TYR A 246 -14.50 -3.86 -29.46
C TYR A 246 -13.81 -4.27 -30.76
N GLY A 247 -14.03 -3.53 -31.84
CA GLY A 247 -13.48 -3.89 -33.14
C GLY A 247 -13.88 -5.29 -33.62
N GLY A 248 -15.08 -5.76 -33.27
CA GLY A 248 -15.60 -7.08 -33.65
C GLY A 248 -15.01 -8.24 -32.86
N ARG A 249 -14.20 -8.01 -31.81
CA ARG A 249 -13.64 -9.03 -30.91
C ARG A 249 -14.25 -8.94 -29.53
N GLY A 250 -14.40 -10.09 -28.87
CA GLY A 250 -14.84 -10.19 -27.47
C GLY A 250 -13.70 -9.94 -26.50
N TYR A 251 -14.02 -9.28 -25.39
CA TYR A 251 -13.10 -9.04 -24.28
C TYR A 251 -13.83 -9.22 -22.95
N ALA A 252 -13.12 -9.70 -21.95
CA ALA A 252 -13.58 -9.77 -20.56
C ALA A 252 -12.84 -8.75 -19.71
N CYS A 253 -13.56 -8.00 -18.89
CA CYS A 253 -13.00 -7.06 -17.94
C CYS A 253 -12.26 -7.83 -16.84
N LEU A 254 -11.05 -7.40 -16.50
CA LEU A 254 -10.21 -8.00 -15.46
C LEU A 254 -10.29 -7.22 -14.14
N GLN A 255 -10.54 -5.92 -14.19
CA GLN A 255 -10.58 -5.05 -13.02
C GLN A 255 -11.73 -4.06 -13.13
N ALA A 256 -12.38 -3.77 -11.98
CA ALA A 256 -13.40 -2.75 -11.91
C ALA A 256 -12.83 -1.37 -12.28
N HIS A 257 -13.42 -0.72 -13.29
CA HIS A 257 -13.00 0.60 -13.72
C HIS A 257 -14.12 1.32 -14.47
N THR A 258 -14.00 2.65 -14.55
CA THR A 258 -14.80 3.42 -15.51
C THR A 258 -13.96 3.66 -16.76
N ALA A 259 -14.42 3.17 -17.90
CA ALA A 259 -13.69 3.26 -19.17
C ALA A 259 -13.41 4.71 -19.56
N GLN A 260 -12.22 4.97 -20.05
CA GLN A 260 -11.78 6.27 -20.54
C GLN A 260 -11.24 6.12 -21.96
N ALA A 261 -11.26 7.20 -22.73
CA ALA A 261 -10.61 7.22 -24.03
C ALA A 261 -9.12 6.88 -23.85
N GLY A 262 -8.59 5.96 -24.66
CA GLY A 262 -7.24 5.40 -24.53
C GLY A 262 -7.18 4.11 -23.69
N TRP A 263 -8.31 3.67 -23.09
CA TRP A 263 -8.43 2.41 -22.34
C TRP A 263 -9.24 1.35 -23.09
N GLU A 264 -9.24 1.46 -24.40
CA GLU A 264 -9.88 0.47 -25.28
C GLU A 264 -9.29 -0.93 -25.04
N PRO A 265 -10.11 -2.00 -25.07
CA PRO A 265 -9.68 -3.34 -24.74
C PRO A 265 -8.34 -3.82 -25.33
N PRO A 266 -8.01 -3.57 -26.60
CA PRO A 266 -6.71 -3.94 -27.15
C PRO A 266 -5.54 -3.12 -26.59
N SER A 267 -5.82 -1.90 -26.13
CA SER A 267 -4.79 -0.94 -25.67
C SER A 267 -4.55 -1.01 -24.15
N ALA A 268 -5.43 -1.68 -23.40
CA ALA A 268 -5.37 -1.77 -21.95
C ALA A 268 -5.41 -3.25 -21.46
N PRO A 269 -4.37 -4.06 -21.73
CA PRO A 269 -4.36 -5.48 -21.38
C PRO A 269 -4.39 -5.74 -19.87
N ALA A 270 -4.07 -4.75 -19.05
CA ALA A 270 -4.25 -4.82 -17.60
C ALA A 270 -5.73 -4.77 -17.17
N LEU A 271 -6.61 -4.22 -17.99
CA LEU A 271 -8.03 -4.07 -17.71
C LEU A 271 -8.88 -5.08 -18.48
N TRP A 272 -8.34 -5.66 -19.55
CA TRP A 272 -9.09 -6.47 -20.50
C TRP A 272 -8.33 -7.70 -20.96
N ARG A 273 -8.99 -8.84 -20.99
CA ARG A 273 -8.50 -10.07 -21.59
C ARG A 273 -9.32 -10.38 -22.85
N ALA A 274 -8.65 -10.72 -23.94
CA ALA A 274 -9.31 -11.22 -25.16
C ALA A 274 -10.08 -12.50 -24.83
N GLY A 275 -11.37 -12.56 -25.24
CA GLY A 275 -12.27 -13.67 -25.03
C GLY A 275 -12.21 -14.68 -26.17
#